data_de2e26e613ccb9f70388ed347bf0f51e
#
_entry.id   de2e26e613ccb9f70388ed347bf0f51e
#
_cell.length_a   1.000
_cell.length_b   1.000
_cell.length_c   1.000
_cell.angle_alpha   90.00
_cell.angle_beta   90.00
_cell.angle_gamma   90.00
#
_symmetry.space_group_name_H-M   'P 1'
#
loop_
_entity.id
_entity.type
_entity.pdbx_description
1 polymer ?
#
loop_
_entity_poly.entity_id
_entity_poly.type
_entity_poly.pdbx_seq_one_letter_code
_entity_poly.pdbx_strand_id
1 'polypeptide(L)'
;MKQVFRAFAKALDIPMIGMWSDRQLADIPQDRPAFLVNCHGWFPRAIWDNPAARFFRVIRDPRDILLSGWQYHQTAGPKGEKFLHTARADLGGKTYQQALNSIADKDEQILFEMREKHAVTVQEMLDWPYDDPRQITLGYEDLMQDHDCSLVKSALRHLGFDQAAVEQGAKAFWNKSLFGGQSKDAARQGHVQSGAISRWATELPHAVGVAYEHEYGAALKQLGYSKNNTWVDELSVEFTQTTGQSPSKGEINR
;
A
#
# COMPACT_ATOMS: atom_id res chain seq x y z
N MET A 1 7.16 -6.85 -1.21
CA MET A 1 8.23 -6.69 -2.25
C MET A 1 9.62 -6.37 -1.69
N LYS A 2 9.85 -5.42 -0.78
CA LYS A 2 11.19 -5.08 -0.23
C LYS A 2 12.00 -6.30 0.26
N GLN A 3 11.36 -7.25 0.95
CA GLN A 3 12.03 -8.47 1.43
C GLN A 3 12.41 -9.42 0.27
N VAL A 4 11.57 -9.48 -0.77
CA VAL A 4 11.85 -10.26 -1.99
C VAL A 4 13.11 -9.72 -2.67
N PHE A 5 13.14 -8.39 -2.97
CA PHE A 5 14.30 -7.78 -3.61
C PHE A 5 15.56 -7.84 -2.75
N ARG A 6 15.44 -7.76 -1.42
CA ARG A 6 16.58 -7.97 -0.52
C ARG A 6 17.16 -9.38 -0.63
N ALA A 7 16.31 -10.40 -0.68
CA ALA A 7 16.75 -11.79 -0.84
C ALA A 7 17.37 -12.02 -2.22
N PHE A 8 16.78 -11.45 -3.26
CA PHE A 8 17.27 -11.53 -4.64
C PHE A 8 18.60 -10.78 -4.80
N ALA A 9 18.68 -9.55 -4.32
CA ALA A 9 19.91 -8.75 -4.33
C ALA A 9 21.07 -9.49 -3.66
N LYS A 10 20.79 -10.09 -2.48
CA LYS A 10 21.79 -10.91 -1.77
C LYS A 10 22.23 -12.13 -2.58
N ALA A 11 21.30 -12.80 -3.27
CA ALA A 11 21.62 -13.99 -4.06
C ALA A 11 22.50 -13.68 -5.29
N LEU A 12 22.37 -12.46 -5.85
CA LEU A 12 23.11 -12.01 -7.03
C LEU A 12 24.31 -11.11 -6.69
N ASP A 13 24.59 -10.88 -5.42
CA ASP A 13 25.61 -9.91 -4.95
C ASP A 13 25.42 -8.50 -5.54
N ILE A 14 24.16 -8.06 -5.69
CA ILE A 14 23.80 -6.72 -6.16
C ILE A 14 23.52 -5.82 -4.95
N PRO A 15 24.16 -4.66 -4.81
CA PRO A 15 23.86 -3.72 -3.73
C PRO A 15 22.42 -3.21 -3.81
N MET A 16 21.78 -3.04 -2.65
CA MET A 16 20.43 -2.52 -2.55
C MET A 16 20.44 -1.22 -1.74
N ILE A 17 20.08 -0.12 -2.36
CA ILE A 17 20.17 1.23 -1.85
C ILE A 17 18.76 1.81 -1.68
N GLY A 18 18.45 2.30 -0.46
CA GLY A 18 17.21 3.06 -0.23
C GLY A 18 17.35 4.47 -0.81
N MET A 19 16.42 4.89 -1.67
CA MET A 19 16.47 6.19 -2.34
C MET A 19 15.40 7.12 -1.75
N TRP A 20 15.80 8.05 -0.88
CA TRP A 20 14.90 8.95 -0.15
C TRP A 20 15.17 10.44 -0.44
N SER A 21 16.30 10.75 -1.05
CA SER A 21 16.71 12.07 -1.48
C SER A 21 17.86 11.96 -2.48
N ASP A 22 18.26 13.06 -3.11
CA ASP A 22 19.40 13.11 -4.03
C ASP A 22 20.74 12.73 -3.38
N ARG A 23 20.83 12.80 -2.04
CA ARG A 23 22.06 12.44 -1.32
C ARG A 23 22.52 11.02 -1.56
N GLN A 24 21.57 10.08 -1.74
CA GLN A 24 21.89 8.68 -1.97
C GLN A 24 22.42 8.41 -3.40
N LEU A 25 22.40 9.40 -4.31
CA LEU A 25 23.03 9.25 -5.63
C LEU A 25 24.53 8.95 -5.51
N ALA A 26 25.19 9.48 -4.48
CA ALA A 26 26.60 9.22 -4.20
C ALA A 26 26.89 7.77 -3.76
N ASP A 27 25.88 7.05 -3.29
CA ASP A 27 26.03 5.66 -2.82
C ASP A 27 25.91 4.65 -3.99
N ILE A 28 25.52 5.10 -5.18
CA ILE A 28 25.33 4.23 -6.35
C ILE A 28 26.70 3.86 -6.92
N PRO A 29 27.04 2.56 -6.99
CA PRO A 29 28.27 2.13 -7.62
C PRO A 29 28.28 2.48 -9.11
N GLN A 30 29.46 2.87 -9.63
CA GLN A 30 29.63 3.25 -11.03
C GLN A 30 30.07 2.08 -11.91
N ASP A 31 30.53 0.98 -11.29
CA ASP A 31 31.18 -0.15 -11.94
C ASP A 31 30.26 -1.39 -12.03
N ARG A 32 29.12 -1.37 -11.39
CA ARG A 32 28.18 -2.50 -11.34
C ARG A 32 26.72 -2.06 -11.12
N PRO A 33 25.73 -2.90 -11.47
CA PRO A 33 24.33 -2.59 -11.23
C PRO A 33 24.00 -2.49 -9.73
N ALA A 34 22.95 -1.73 -9.41
CA ALA A 34 22.39 -1.61 -8.07
C ALA A 34 20.87 -1.64 -8.11
N PHE A 35 20.24 -2.19 -7.08
CA PHE A 35 18.81 -2.01 -6.83
C PHE A 35 18.58 -0.73 -6.05
N LEU A 36 17.83 0.19 -6.65
CA LEU A 36 17.36 1.40 -5.97
C LEU A 36 15.92 1.18 -5.49
N VAL A 37 15.67 1.41 -4.22
CA VAL A 37 14.36 1.12 -3.60
C VAL A 37 13.77 2.36 -2.98
N ASN A 38 12.56 2.69 -3.41
CA ASN A 38 11.72 3.74 -2.85
C ASN A 38 10.30 3.21 -2.61
N CYS A 39 9.65 3.64 -1.53
CA CYS A 39 8.28 3.23 -1.21
C CYS A 39 7.22 4.26 -1.66
N HIS A 40 7.65 5.43 -2.14
CA HIS A 40 6.78 6.55 -2.53
C HIS A 40 6.70 6.76 -4.04
N GLY A 41 7.27 5.86 -4.85
CA GLY A 41 7.28 6.01 -6.31
C GLY A 41 8.08 7.20 -6.83
N TRP A 42 8.95 7.77 -6.01
CA TRP A 42 9.80 8.90 -6.38
C TRP A 42 11.25 8.46 -6.58
N PHE A 43 11.86 8.96 -7.63
CA PHE A 43 13.29 8.83 -7.87
C PHE A 43 13.87 10.17 -8.36
N PRO A 44 15.14 10.48 -8.01
CA PRO A 44 15.83 11.66 -8.52
C PRO A 44 15.80 11.74 -10.05
N ARG A 45 15.78 12.96 -10.59
CA ARG A 45 15.80 13.20 -12.02
C ARG A 45 16.97 12.49 -12.72
N ALA A 46 18.14 12.46 -12.08
CA ALA A 46 19.33 11.78 -12.61
C ALA A 46 19.11 10.27 -12.84
N ILE A 47 18.21 9.61 -12.09
CA ILE A 47 17.86 8.21 -12.33
C ILE A 47 16.94 8.07 -13.54
N TRP A 48 15.97 8.97 -13.69
CA TRP A 48 15.08 8.99 -14.86
C TRP A 48 15.83 9.32 -16.15
N ASP A 49 16.83 10.20 -16.08
CA ASP A 49 17.68 10.59 -17.23
C ASP A 49 18.69 9.50 -17.61
N ASN A 50 18.91 8.49 -16.77
CA ASN A 50 19.79 7.37 -17.09
C ASN A 50 19.08 6.37 -18.04
N PRO A 51 19.52 6.21 -19.30
CA PRO A 51 18.86 5.32 -20.27
C PRO A 51 18.97 3.83 -19.90
N ALA A 52 19.94 3.47 -19.05
CA ALA A 52 20.11 2.10 -18.55
C ALA A 52 19.17 1.76 -17.38
N ALA A 53 18.54 2.75 -16.75
CA ALA A 53 17.62 2.52 -15.65
C ALA A 53 16.38 1.74 -16.15
N ARG A 54 15.93 0.80 -15.33
CA ARG A 54 14.68 0.06 -15.51
C ARG A 54 13.89 0.13 -14.21
N PHE A 55 12.58 0.20 -14.31
CA PHE A 55 11.71 0.45 -13.16
C PHE A 55 10.70 -0.68 -12.99
N PHE A 56 10.52 -1.11 -11.77
CA PHE A 56 9.49 -2.05 -11.37
C PHE A 56 8.67 -1.45 -10.24
N ARG A 57 7.38 -1.36 -10.43
CA ARG A 57 6.45 -0.84 -9.43
C ARG A 57 5.38 -1.87 -9.09
N VAL A 58 4.96 -1.90 -7.83
CA VAL A 58 3.75 -2.59 -7.39
C VAL A 58 2.77 -1.54 -6.91
N ILE A 59 1.56 -1.59 -7.44
CA ILE A 59 0.42 -0.80 -6.97
C ILE A 59 -0.62 -1.73 -6.37
N ARG A 60 -1.51 -1.19 -5.57
CA ARG A 60 -2.62 -1.91 -4.96
C ARG A 60 -3.88 -1.06 -5.08
N ASP A 61 -5.07 -1.70 -5.02
CA ASP A 61 -6.34 -0.98 -4.97
C ASP A 61 -6.27 0.14 -3.92
N PRO A 62 -6.43 1.42 -4.32
CA PRO A 62 -6.29 2.54 -3.40
C PRO A 62 -7.26 2.46 -2.21
N ARG A 63 -8.45 1.86 -2.38
CA ARG A 63 -9.43 1.66 -1.31
C ARG A 63 -8.91 0.69 -0.24
N ASP A 64 -8.20 -0.36 -0.66
CA ASP A 64 -7.52 -1.29 0.25
C ASP A 64 -6.31 -0.65 0.94
N ILE A 65 -5.61 0.27 0.25
CA ILE A 65 -4.51 1.05 0.83
C ILE A 65 -5.05 1.97 1.92
N LEU A 66 -6.19 2.64 1.71
CA LEU A 66 -6.85 3.48 2.71
C LEU A 66 -7.12 2.70 4.00
N LEU A 67 -7.79 1.55 3.89
CA LEU A 67 -8.10 0.71 5.05
C LEU A 67 -6.84 0.20 5.77
N SER A 68 -5.83 -0.21 4.99
CA SER A 68 -4.56 -0.68 5.54
C SER A 68 -3.78 0.43 6.24
N GLY A 69 -3.75 1.63 5.67
CA GLY A 69 -3.12 2.82 6.22
C GLY A 69 -3.79 3.23 7.52
N TRP A 70 -5.13 3.38 7.51
CA TRP A 70 -5.91 3.70 8.69
C TRP A 70 -5.64 2.75 9.87
N GLN A 71 -5.68 1.43 9.62
CA GLN A 71 -5.41 0.44 10.66
C GLN A 71 -3.96 0.48 11.17
N TYR A 72 -3.01 0.61 10.24
CA TYR A 72 -1.58 0.66 10.58
C TYR A 72 -1.21 1.91 11.37
N HIS A 73 -1.69 3.08 10.96
CA HIS A 73 -1.32 4.35 11.57
C HIS A 73 -1.85 4.53 13.00
N GLN A 74 -2.90 3.81 13.38
CA GLN A 74 -3.41 3.80 14.76
C GLN A 74 -2.40 3.21 15.76
N THR A 75 -1.61 2.23 15.35
CA THR A 75 -0.79 1.41 16.25
C THR A 75 0.70 1.37 15.89
N ALA A 76 1.09 1.94 14.75
CA ALA A 76 2.47 1.91 14.28
C ALA A 76 3.42 2.57 15.29
N GLY A 77 4.52 1.89 15.58
CA GLY A 77 5.54 2.38 16.50
C GLY A 77 6.51 3.38 15.85
N PRO A 78 7.34 4.08 16.67
CA PRO A 78 8.15 5.21 16.20
C PRO A 78 9.32 4.85 15.27
N LYS A 79 9.62 3.57 15.09
CA LYS A 79 10.79 3.13 14.29
C LYS A 79 10.60 3.18 12.78
N GLY A 80 9.37 3.36 12.28
CA GLY A 80 9.07 3.31 10.84
C GLY A 80 8.69 4.67 10.26
N GLU A 81 7.62 5.25 10.76
CA GLU A 81 6.92 6.38 10.18
C GLU A 81 7.05 7.62 11.09
N LYS A 82 8.09 8.42 10.86
CA LYS A 82 8.36 9.61 11.72
C LYS A 82 7.19 10.60 11.77
N PHE A 83 6.46 10.77 10.66
CA PHE A 83 5.35 11.70 10.58
C PHE A 83 4.23 11.37 11.56
N LEU A 84 4.01 10.10 11.89
CA LEU A 84 3.00 9.66 12.86
C LEU A 84 3.27 10.19 14.28
N HIS A 85 4.54 10.47 14.59
CA HIS A 85 5.00 10.81 15.93
C HIS A 85 5.59 12.23 16.02
N THR A 86 5.51 13.00 14.94
CA THR A 86 5.93 14.41 14.92
C THR A 86 4.72 15.31 15.18
N ALA A 87 4.84 16.21 16.17
CA ALA A 87 3.78 17.16 16.48
C ALA A 87 3.54 18.11 15.30
N ARG A 88 2.27 18.38 14.99
CA ARG A 88 1.83 19.23 13.90
C ARG A 88 1.02 20.42 14.44
N ALA A 89 1.38 21.63 14.04
CA ALA A 89 0.69 22.85 14.46
C ALA A 89 -0.77 22.91 13.98
N ASP A 90 -1.03 22.46 12.75
CA ASP A 90 -2.36 22.38 12.14
C ASP A 90 -3.28 21.33 12.80
N LEU A 91 -2.71 20.39 13.57
CA LEU A 91 -3.46 19.44 14.40
C LEU A 91 -3.51 19.87 15.89
N GLY A 92 -3.35 21.15 16.17
CA GLY A 92 -3.36 21.68 17.54
C GLY A 92 -2.22 21.17 18.41
N GLY A 93 -1.06 20.88 17.81
CA GLY A 93 0.11 20.35 18.49
C GLY A 93 0.08 18.83 18.71
N LYS A 94 -0.97 18.12 18.32
CA LYS A 94 -1.02 16.67 18.34
C LYS A 94 -0.12 16.09 17.24
N THR A 95 0.36 14.87 17.45
CA THR A 95 0.92 14.07 16.36
C THR A 95 -0.22 13.54 15.48
N TYR A 96 0.11 13.09 14.26
CA TYR A 96 -0.86 12.46 13.38
C TYR A 96 -1.61 11.31 14.07
N GLN A 97 -0.86 10.39 14.70
CA GLN A 97 -1.43 9.23 15.40
C GLN A 97 -2.33 9.65 16.57
N GLN A 98 -1.94 10.69 17.33
CA GLN A 98 -2.78 11.22 18.41
C GLN A 98 -4.07 11.86 17.88
N ALA A 99 -3.99 12.58 16.76
CA ALA A 99 -5.16 13.18 16.13
C ALA A 99 -6.11 12.09 15.63
N LEU A 100 -5.62 11.12 14.86
CA LEU A 100 -6.39 9.98 14.37
C LEU A 100 -7.08 9.23 15.53
N ASN A 101 -6.33 8.86 16.57
CA ASN A 101 -6.86 8.09 17.70
C ASN A 101 -7.78 8.91 18.64
N SER A 102 -7.80 10.25 18.52
CA SER A 102 -8.73 11.09 19.29
C SER A 102 -10.12 11.20 18.66
N ILE A 103 -10.31 10.74 17.44
CA ILE A 103 -11.60 10.69 16.76
C ILE A 103 -12.33 9.44 17.26
N ALA A 104 -13.54 9.62 17.81
CA ALA A 104 -14.31 8.50 18.39
C ALA A 104 -15.02 7.67 17.32
N ASP A 105 -15.48 8.29 16.26
CA ASP A 105 -16.23 7.66 15.18
C ASP A 105 -15.27 7.01 14.17
N LYS A 106 -15.53 5.75 13.81
CA LYS A 106 -14.71 4.97 12.88
C LYS A 106 -14.70 5.56 11.47
N ASP A 107 -15.86 5.99 10.99
CA ASP A 107 -15.98 6.53 9.64
C ASP A 107 -15.22 7.85 9.53
N GLU A 108 -15.31 8.70 10.54
CA GLU A 108 -14.54 9.94 10.63
C GLU A 108 -13.02 9.69 10.75
N GLN A 109 -12.60 8.61 11.41
CA GLN A 109 -11.17 8.20 11.42
C GLN A 109 -10.70 7.83 10.01
N ILE A 110 -11.48 7.06 9.26
CA ILE A 110 -11.13 6.67 7.89
C ILE A 110 -11.15 7.90 6.97
N LEU A 111 -12.12 8.80 7.13
CA LEU A 111 -12.17 10.06 6.38
C LEU A 111 -10.99 10.98 6.71
N PHE A 112 -10.52 11.01 7.95
CA PHE A 112 -9.29 11.72 8.33
C PHE A 112 -8.07 11.15 7.60
N GLU A 113 -7.87 9.83 7.64
CA GLU A 113 -6.80 9.14 6.91
C GLU A 113 -6.89 9.44 5.40
N MET A 114 -8.10 9.41 4.85
CA MET A 114 -8.37 9.65 3.43
C MET A 114 -7.91 11.05 2.99
N ARG A 115 -8.24 12.09 3.77
CA ARG A 115 -7.90 13.48 3.45
C ARG A 115 -6.43 13.82 3.69
N GLU A 116 -5.79 13.12 4.62
CA GLU A 116 -4.42 13.41 5.05
C GLU A 116 -3.39 12.56 4.29
N LYS A 117 -3.05 11.40 4.82
CA LYS A 117 -1.95 10.58 4.28
C LYS A 117 -2.32 9.85 2.99
N HIS A 118 -3.56 9.39 2.89
CA HIS A 118 -4.01 8.66 1.70
C HIS A 118 -4.04 9.56 0.44
N ALA A 119 -4.40 10.84 0.57
CA ALA A 119 -4.35 11.80 -0.53
C ALA A 119 -2.96 11.86 -1.18
N VAL A 120 -1.91 11.91 -0.36
CA VAL A 120 -0.52 11.90 -0.85
C VAL A 120 -0.22 10.60 -1.61
N THR A 121 -0.68 9.47 -1.08
CA THR A 121 -0.43 8.15 -1.69
C THR A 121 -1.13 8.01 -3.04
N VAL A 122 -2.39 8.47 -3.17
CA VAL A 122 -3.10 8.46 -4.45
C VAL A 122 -2.40 9.37 -5.46
N GLN A 123 -1.96 10.57 -5.04
CA GLN A 123 -1.22 11.48 -5.92
C GLN A 123 0.09 10.85 -6.41
N GLU A 124 0.87 10.22 -5.51
CA GLU A 124 2.09 9.48 -5.88
C GLU A 124 1.81 8.33 -6.87
N MET A 125 0.62 7.73 -6.82
CA MET A 125 0.21 6.72 -7.80
C MET A 125 -0.12 7.35 -9.16
N LEU A 126 -0.79 8.50 -9.18
CA LEU A 126 -1.17 9.19 -10.41
C LEU A 126 0.04 9.83 -11.12
N ASP A 127 1.01 10.31 -10.38
CA ASP A 127 2.20 10.99 -10.92
C ASP A 127 3.22 10.03 -11.56
N TRP A 128 3.01 8.70 -11.43
CA TRP A 128 3.93 7.73 -12.01
C TRP A 128 3.84 7.73 -13.55
N PRO A 129 4.99 7.74 -14.26
CA PRO A 129 5.01 7.79 -15.72
C PRO A 129 4.72 6.41 -16.33
N TYR A 130 3.47 6.00 -16.34
CA TYR A 130 3.03 4.69 -16.84
C TYR A 130 3.37 4.44 -18.32
N ASP A 131 3.54 5.49 -19.11
CA ASP A 131 3.88 5.42 -20.53
C ASP A 131 5.39 5.24 -20.81
N ASP A 132 6.24 5.32 -19.78
CA ASP A 132 7.68 5.09 -19.95
C ASP A 132 7.94 3.60 -20.24
N PRO A 133 8.53 3.24 -21.42
CA PRO A 133 8.76 1.84 -21.78
C PRO A 133 9.77 1.12 -20.88
N ARG A 134 10.50 1.85 -20.06
CA ARG A 134 11.50 1.31 -19.12
C ARG A 134 10.87 0.85 -17.82
N GLN A 135 9.57 1.14 -17.60
CA GLN A 135 8.86 0.74 -16.40
C GLN A 135 7.93 -0.45 -16.64
N ILE A 136 7.74 -1.27 -15.62
CA ILE A 136 6.67 -2.26 -15.51
C ILE A 136 5.96 -2.08 -14.18
N THR A 137 4.63 -2.02 -14.24
CA THR A 137 3.78 -1.95 -13.05
C THR A 137 2.94 -3.22 -12.94
N LEU A 138 2.96 -3.85 -11.76
CA LEU A 138 2.14 -5.01 -11.44
C LEU A 138 1.14 -4.66 -10.32
N GLY A 139 -0.08 -5.19 -10.43
CA GLY A 139 -1.06 -5.16 -9.37
C GLY A 139 -0.64 -6.06 -8.19
N TYR A 140 -0.84 -5.60 -6.97
CA TYR A 140 -0.67 -6.44 -5.78
C TYR A 140 -1.63 -7.63 -5.81
N GLU A 141 -2.85 -7.41 -6.29
CA GLU A 141 -3.90 -8.39 -6.43
C GLU A 141 -3.48 -9.54 -7.36
N ASP A 142 -2.88 -9.19 -8.51
CA ASP A 142 -2.35 -10.17 -9.47
C ASP A 142 -1.16 -10.94 -8.88
N LEU A 143 -0.26 -10.23 -8.18
CA LEU A 143 0.88 -10.86 -7.51
C LEU A 143 0.47 -11.83 -6.39
N MET A 144 -0.67 -11.59 -5.73
CA MET A 144 -1.22 -12.50 -4.73
C MET A 144 -1.78 -13.80 -5.34
N GLN A 145 -1.98 -13.82 -6.66
CA GLN A 145 -2.44 -14.98 -7.43
C GLN A 145 -1.34 -15.59 -8.32
N ASP A 146 -0.14 -15.00 -8.35
CA ASP A 146 1.00 -15.42 -9.18
C ASP A 146 1.70 -16.66 -8.61
N HIS A 147 0.96 -17.76 -8.48
CA HIS A 147 1.44 -19.00 -7.86
C HIS A 147 2.55 -19.71 -8.67
N ASP A 148 2.64 -19.46 -9.97
CA ASP A 148 3.70 -19.97 -10.85
C ASP A 148 4.86 -18.98 -11.06
N CYS A 149 4.78 -17.81 -10.40
CA CYS A 149 5.73 -16.71 -10.50
C CYS A 149 5.91 -16.15 -11.92
N SER A 150 4.93 -16.32 -12.80
CA SER A 150 5.02 -15.88 -14.21
C SER A 150 5.11 -14.34 -14.32
N LEU A 151 4.35 -13.59 -13.54
CA LEU A 151 4.37 -12.13 -13.51
C LEU A 151 5.71 -11.61 -12.97
N VAL A 152 6.20 -12.18 -11.88
CA VAL A 152 7.50 -11.80 -11.32
C VAL A 152 8.64 -12.11 -12.29
N LYS A 153 8.62 -13.28 -12.95
CA LYS A 153 9.61 -13.62 -13.98
C LYS A 153 9.57 -12.64 -15.15
N SER A 154 8.39 -12.23 -15.59
CA SER A 154 8.24 -11.21 -16.64
C SER A 154 8.83 -9.87 -16.19
N ALA A 155 8.55 -9.42 -14.97
CA ALA A 155 9.10 -8.19 -14.43
C ALA A 155 10.64 -8.24 -14.33
N LEU A 156 11.21 -9.36 -13.90
CA LEU A 156 12.67 -9.51 -13.81
C LEU A 156 13.34 -9.49 -15.19
N ARG A 157 12.72 -10.10 -16.21
CA ARG A 157 13.21 -9.97 -17.60
C ARG A 157 13.14 -8.54 -18.09
N HIS A 158 12.07 -7.81 -17.80
CA HIS A 158 11.94 -6.39 -18.12
C HIS A 158 13.05 -5.56 -17.45
N LEU A 159 13.46 -5.90 -16.25
CA LEU A 159 14.60 -5.28 -15.56
C LEU A 159 15.97 -5.65 -16.18
N GLY A 160 16.01 -6.52 -17.19
CA GLY A 160 17.22 -6.89 -17.92
C GLY A 160 18.00 -8.06 -17.33
N PHE A 161 17.42 -8.83 -16.43
CA PHE A 161 18.05 -10.02 -15.87
C PHE A 161 18.01 -11.20 -16.84
N ASP A 162 19.08 -11.97 -16.86
CA ASP A 162 19.16 -13.24 -17.61
C ASP A 162 18.27 -14.34 -16.99
N GLN A 163 18.12 -15.45 -17.69
CA GLN A 163 17.24 -16.53 -17.25
C GLN A 163 17.65 -17.12 -15.90
N ALA A 164 18.95 -17.22 -15.59
CA ALA A 164 19.41 -17.79 -14.33
C ALA A 164 19.07 -16.87 -13.15
N ALA A 165 19.27 -15.56 -13.30
CA ALA A 165 18.89 -14.55 -12.33
C ALA A 165 17.36 -14.46 -12.16
N VAL A 166 16.59 -14.58 -13.25
CA VAL A 166 15.13 -14.62 -13.22
C VAL A 166 14.62 -15.77 -12.36
N GLU A 167 15.18 -16.99 -12.52
CA GLU A 167 14.77 -18.14 -11.69
C GLU A 167 15.15 -17.95 -10.21
N GLN A 168 16.31 -17.35 -9.92
CA GLN A 168 16.69 -17.01 -8.54
C GLN A 168 15.72 -15.98 -7.93
N GLY A 169 15.32 -14.96 -8.69
CA GLY A 169 14.36 -13.95 -8.27
C GLY A 169 12.97 -14.54 -8.01
N ALA A 170 12.50 -15.42 -8.90
CA ALA A 170 11.24 -16.12 -8.73
C ALA A 170 11.25 -17.01 -7.48
N LYS A 171 12.34 -17.71 -7.20
CA LYS A 171 12.52 -18.48 -5.95
C LYS A 171 12.53 -17.56 -4.72
N ALA A 172 13.18 -16.40 -4.80
CA ALA A 172 13.17 -15.41 -3.71
C ALA A 172 11.75 -14.87 -3.45
N PHE A 173 11.01 -14.60 -4.53
CA PHE A 173 9.61 -14.19 -4.44
C PHE A 173 8.75 -15.26 -3.77
N TRP A 174 8.79 -16.49 -4.27
CA TRP A 174 8.05 -17.61 -3.70
C TRP A 174 8.32 -17.78 -2.21
N ASN A 175 9.59 -17.82 -1.82
CA ASN A 175 10.00 -18.00 -0.43
C ASN A 175 9.60 -16.86 0.51
N LYS A 176 9.30 -15.68 -0.04
CA LYS A 176 8.90 -14.47 0.72
C LYS A 176 7.44 -14.08 0.51
N SER A 177 6.71 -14.79 -0.34
CA SER A 177 5.29 -14.55 -0.56
C SER A 177 4.45 -15.10 0.60
N LEU A 178 3.26 -14.53 0.77
CA LEU A 178 2.30 -14.95 1.80
C LEU A 178 1.71 -16.33 1.52
N PHE A 179 1.66 -16.76 0.26
CA PHE A 179 1.16 -18.06 -0.17
C PHE A 179 2.26 -19.11 -0.34
N GLY A 180 3.52 -18.70 -0.31
CA GLY A 180 4.70 -19.58 -0.40
C GLY A 180 5.33 -19.87 0.95
N GLY A 181 6.67 -19.73 1.04
CA GLY A 181 7.45 -20.13 2.21
C GLY A 181 7.24 -19.34 3.49
N GLN A 182 6.63 -18.14 3.43
CA GLN A 182 6.50 -17.24 4.60
C GLN A 182 5.09 -17.09 5.17
N SER A 183 4.12 -17.84 4.70
CA SER A 183 2.73 -17.73 5.18
C SER A 183 2.56 -17.85 6.70
N LYS A 184 3.52 -18.52 7.39
CA LYS A 184 3.50 -18.71 8.85
C LYS A 184 4.24 -17.62 9.66
N ASP A 185 5.22 -16.95 9.07
CA ASP A 185 6.07 -15.98 9.78
C ASP A 185 5.60 -14.53 9.62
N ALA A 186 4.92 -14.20 8.51
CA ALA A 186 4.42 -12.87 8.24
C ALA A 186 3.32 -12.44 9.22
N ALA A 187 2.45 -13.37 9.63
CA ALA A 187 1.42 -13.13 10.65
C ALA A 187 2.00 -12.84 12.03
N ARG A 188 3.23 -13.31 12.32
CA ARG A 188 3.92 -13.07 13.59
C ARG A 188 4.58 -11.70 13.69
N GLN A 189 4.80 -11.00 12.59
CA GLN A 189 5.55 -9.73 12.57
C GLN A 189 4.66 -8.48 12.61
N GLY A 190 3.34 -8.62 12.75
CA GLY A 190 2.41 -7.49 12.92
C GLY A 190 2.26 -6.54 11.71
N HIS A 191 3.03 -6.74 10.63
CA HIS A 191 2.99 -5.89 9.43
C HIS A 191 2.03 -6.39 8.35
N VAL A 192 1.53 -7.61 8.47
CA VAL A 192 0.56 -8.18 7.54
C VAL A 192 -0.66 -8.60 8.33
N GLN A 193 -1.75 -7.88 8.18
CA GLN A 193 -2.98 -8.18 8.93
C GLN A 193 -3.73 -9.38 8.32
N SER A 194 -3.91 -9.45 7.00
CA SER A 194 -4.55 -10.59 6.36
C SER A 194 -3.96 -10.98 5.01
N GLY A 195 -3.29 -10.04 4.32
CA GLY A 195 -2.90 -10.21 2.91
C GLY A 195 -4.09 -10.32 1.95
N ALA A 196 -5.31 -10.16 2.43
CA ALA A 196 -6.52 -10.25 1.62
C ALA A 196 -6.57 -9.11 0.59
N ILE A 197 -7.11 -9.41 -0.57
CA ILE A 197 -7.42 -8.46 -1.64
C ILE A 197 -8.89 -8.06 -1.55
N SER A 198 -9.22 -6.88 -2.09
CA SER A 198 -10.61 -6.37 -2.17
C SER A 198 -11.32 -6.29 -0.80
N ARG A 199 -10.59 -6.04 0.27
CA ARG A 199 -11.15 -5.86 1.62
C ARG A 199 -12.15 -4.71 1.68
N TRP A 200 -11.93 -3.70 0.84
CA TRP A 200 -12.80 -2.55 0.74
C TRP A 200 -14.27 -2.95 0.50
N ALA A 201 -14.52 -4.00 -0.27
CA ALA A 201 -15.88 -4.44 -0.60
C ALA A 201 -16.72 -4.86 0.64
N THR A 202 -16.04 -5.27 1.72
CA THR A 202 -16.71 -5.74 2.95
C THR A 202 -16.40 -4.89 4.19
N GLU A 203 -15.30 -4.12 4.17
CA GLU A 203 -14.82 -3.40 5.34
C GLU A 203 -14.97 -1.87 5.24
N LEU A 204 -15.14 -1.34 4.01
CA LEU A 204 -15.31 0.10 3.80
C LEU A 204 -16.77 0.49 4.08
N PRO A 205 -17.04 1.39 5.04
CA PRO A 205 -18.39 1.87 5.30
C PRO A 205 -18.98 2.59 4.08
N HIS A 206 -20.26 2.42 3.82
CA HIS A 206 -20.93 3.01 2.66
C HIS A 206 -20.75 4.54 2.60
N ALA A 207 -20.92 5.25 3.74
CA ALA A 207 -20.75 6.71 3.78
C ALA A 207 -19.33 7.14 3.38
N VAL A 208 -18.32 6.39 3.83
CA VAL A 208 -16.91 6.61 3.40
C VAL A 208 -16.73 6.30 1.93
N GLY A 209 -17.37 5.24 1.42
CA GLY A 209 -17.35 4.88 0.00
C GLY A 209 -17.91 5.99 -0.89
N VAL A 210 -19.03 6.60 -0.51
CA VAL A 210 -19.62 7.76 -1.21
C VAL A 210 -18.63 8.92 -1.26
N ALA A 211 -18.04 9.28 -0.11
CA ALA A 211 -17.03 10.34 -0.05
C ALA A 211 -15.79 10.00 -0.88
N TYR A 212 -15.36 8.74 -0.88
CA TYR A 212 -14.23 8.26 -1.66
C TYR A 212 -14.47 8.35 -3.17
N GLU A 213 -15.65 7.92 -3.65
CA GLU A 213 -15.99 8.05 -5.08
C GLU A 213 -16.03 9.52 -5.51
N HIS A 214 -16.59 10.39 -4.66
CA HIS A 214 -16.61 11.83 -4.95
C HIS A 214 -15.19 12.39 -5.12
N GLU A 215 -14.26 12.03 -4.25
CA GLU A 215 -12.89 12.58 -4.22
C GLU A 215 -11.95 11.88 -5.21
N TYR A 216 -12.01 10.55 -5.26
CA TYR A 216 -11.01 9.72 -5.97
C TYR A 216 -11.58 8.82 -7.05
N GLY A 217 -12.86 8.92 -7.42
CA GLY A 217 -13.47 8.09 -8.45
C GLY A 217 -12.77 8.22 -9.81
N ALA A 218 -12.32 9.43 -10.18
CA ALA A 218 -11.52 9.64 -11.38
C ALA A 218 -10.15 8.94 -11.28
N ALA A 219 -9.50 8.97 -10.13
CA ALA A 219 -8.23 8.30 -9.88
C ALA A 219 -8.38 6.77 -9.97
N LEU A 220 -9.46 6.20 -9.39
CA LEU A 220 -9.75 4.77 -9.52
C LEU A 220 -9.88 4.32 -10.98
N LYS A 221 -10.57 5.13 -11.80
CA LYS A 221 -10.72 4.85 -13.24
C LYS A 221 -9.38 4.93 -13.98
N GLN A 222 -8.59 5.97 -13.72
CA GLN A 222 -7.28 6.16 -14.33
C GLN A 222 -6.31 5.04 -13.97
N LEU A 223 -6.35 4.57 -12.72
CA LEU A 223 -5.50 3.48 -12.22
C LEU A 223 -6.04 2.08 -12.57
N GLY A 224 -7.23 1.98 -13.19
CA GLY A 224 -7.82 0.72 -13.64
C GLY A 224 -8.55 -0.07 -12.55
N TYR A 225 -8.80 0.52 -11.37
CA TYR A 225 -9.47 -0.14 -10.25
C TYR A 225 -10.99 0.02 -10.22
N SER A 226 -11.55 0.85 -11.10
CA SER A 226 -12.99 0.97 -11.31
C SER A 226 -13.30 1.32 -12.76
N LYS A 227 -14.42 0.81 -13.27
CA LYS A 227 -14.95 1.18 -14.59
C LYS A 227 -16.03 2.27 -14.48
N ASN A 228 -16.73 2.32 -13.38
CA ASN A 228 -17.84 3.22 -13.11
C ASN A 228 -17.94 3.51 -11.59
N ASN A 229 -19.00 4.19 -11.18
CA ASN A 229 -19.24 4.54 -9.78
C ASN A 229 -20.18 3.56 -9.03
N THR A 230 -20.64 2.49 -9.67
CA THR A 230 -21.63 1.56 -9.07
C THR A 230 -21.05 0.68 -7.97
N TRP A 231 -19.74 0.61 -7.83
CA TRP A 231 -19.09 -0.13 -6.75
C TRP A 231 -19.50 0.35 -5.35
N VAL A 232 -19.92 1.63 -5.22
CA VAL A 232 -20.40 2.18 -3.95
C VAL A 232 -21.72 1.54 -3.54
N ASP A 233 -22.59 1.24 -4.50
CA ASP A 233 -23.90 0.62 -4.26
C ASP A 233 -23.78 -0.83 -3.75
N GLU A 234 -22.60 -1.46 -3.96
CA GLU A 234 -22.28 -2.82 -3.51
C GLU A 234 -21.81 -2.86 -2.05
N LEU A 235 -21.46 -1.69 -1.47
CA LEU A 235 -21.03 -1.61 -0.08
C LEU A 235 -22.21 -1.85 0.87
N SER A 236 -21.93 -2.59 1.95
CA SER A 236 -22.93 -2.86 2.98
C SER A 236 -23.38 -1.55 3.65
N VAL A 237 -24.69 -1.30 3.63
CA VAL A 237 -25.30 -0.26 4.45
C VAL A 237 -25.48 -0.85 5.85
N GLU A 238 -24.57 -0.56 6.78
CA GLU A 238 -24.81 -0.88 8.18
C GLU A 238 -25.99 -0.05 8.69
N PHE A 239 -27.11 -0.73 8.95
CA PHE A 239 -28.20 -0.14 9.73
C PHE A 239 -27.66 0.08 11.15
N THR A 240 -27.35 1.31 11.51
CA THR A 240 -27.19 1.71 12.91
C THR A 240 -28.50 1.40 13.62
N GLN A 241 -28.57 0.26 14.32
CA GLN A 241 -29.65 0.01 15.26
C GLN A 241 -29.53 1.09 16.35
N THR A 242 -30.34 2.11 16.20
CA THR A 242 -30.67 3.02 17.31
C THR A 242 -31.21 2.12 18.41
N THR A 243 -30.49 1.99 19.49
CA THR A 243 -30.95 1.33 20.73
C THR A 243 -32.18 2.07 21.22
N GLY A 244 -33.33 1.65 20.73
CA GLY A 244 -34.64 2.04 21.24
C GLY A 244 -34.77 1.51 22.66
N GLN A 245 -35.03 2.43 23.56
CA GLN A 245 -35.36 2.21 24.95
C GLN A 245 -36.27 1.00 25.14
N SER A 246 -35.88 0.05 25.99
CA SER A 246 -36.75 -0.97 26.55
C SER A 246 -37.89 -0.28 27.32
N PRO A 247 -39.13 -0.65 27.08
CA PRO A 247 -40.24 -0.18 27.92
C PRO A 247 -40.08 -0.77 29.33
N SER A 248 -40.12 0.10 30.32
CA SER A 248 -40.20 -0.23 31.75
C SER A 248 -41.32 -1.24 32.01
N LYS A 249 -40.95 -2.39 32.57
CA LYS A 249 -41.96 -3.32 33.16
C LYS A 249 -42.63 -2.61 34.33
N GLY A 250 -43.87 -2.20 34.11
CA GLY A 250 -44.76 -1.80 35.18
C GLY A 250 -45.03 -2.99 36.12
N GLU A 251 -44.84 -2.73 37.40
CA GLU A 251 -45.32 -3.57 38.49
C GLU A 251 -46.83 -3.79 38.35
N ILE A 252 -47.26 -5.04 38.37
CA ILE A 252 -48.62 -5.40 38.69
C ILE A 252 -48.56 -6.21 39.99
N ASN A 253 -48.97 -5.53 41.08
CA ASN A 253 -49.41 -6.17 42.31
C ASN A 253 -50.69 -6.98 42.06
N ARG A 254 -50.67 -8.25 42.37
CA ARG A 254 -51.63 -8.96 43.21
C ARG A 254 -51.24 -10.41 43.39
#